data_bc13832ee8c19b84e802bd6538adcb42
#
_entry.id   bc13832ee8c19b84e802bd6538adcb42
#
_cell.length_a   1.000
_cell.length_b   1.000
_cell.length_c   1.000
_cell.angle_alpha   90.00
_cell.angle_beta   90.00
_cell.angle_gamma   90.00
#
_symmetry.space_group_name_H-M   'P 1'
#
loop_
_entity.id
_entity.type
_entity.pdbx_description
1 polymer ?
#
loop_
_entity_poly.entity_id
_entity_poly.type
_entity_poly.pdbx_seq_one_letter_code
_entity_poly.pdbx_strand_id
1 'polypeptide(L)'
;MCIRDRYVCMYVCVCVCMCVSVFVCMNVCLFVCLLVCCPSAYAETLIDDLLLLDAAFKTADQSPLGSAAGFGSSFPIDRNFTKDEMKFKHLKVNSLASQISRGKIEKSISFFINSLGSTISKFCMDICLYMGQDFSFISFPDNLTTGSSIMPHKKNPDLFEIIRAKGMKLQSVNIEISLVSSSLPSGYHRDFQIINKTIIDRIEETKEILNVICNVIPKIKINKKLELNDKYAYTFSVNNLNKKVQDGTSFRDAYLDLKKDINEGNYKPLKDAEYSHIGSIGNLSIDKIREKMKSLID
;
A
#
# COMPACT_ATOMS: atom_id res chain seq x y z
N MET A 1 16.31 -14.46 -16.43
CA MET A 1 15.56 -13.30 -15.92
C MET A 1 14.08 -13.61 -15.77
N CYS A 2 13.31 -13.87 -16.83
CA CYS A 2 11.86 -14.06 -16.75
C CYS A 2 11.33 -15.05 -15.70
N ILE A 3 11.97 -16.20 -15.47
CA ILE A 3 11.50 -17.19 -14.48
C ILE A 3 11.68 -16.65 -13.07
N ARG A 4 12.84 -16.08 -12.79
CA ARG A 4 13.15 -15.48 -11.49
C ARG A 4 12.20 -14.33 -11.16
N ASP A 5 11.91 -13.47 -12.13
CA ASP A 5 11.00 -12.32 -11.98
C ASP A 5 9.58 -12.77 -11.67
N ARG A 6 9.13 -13.88 -12.26
CA ARG A 6 7.82 -14.50 -12.01
C ARG A 6 7.69 -14.99 -10.57
N TYR A 7 8.68 -15.71 -10.03
CA TYR A 7 8.69 -16.14 -8.62
C TYR A 7 8.75 -14.96 -7.67
N VAL A 8 9.46 -13.90 -8.04
CA VAL A 8 9.56 -12.68 -7.25
C VAL A 8 8.22 -11.96 -7.17
N CYS A 9 7.53 -11.78 -8.30
CA CYS A 9 6.19 -11.18 -8.32
C CYS A 9 5.22 -11.97 -7.44
N MET A 10 5.24 -13.30 -7.52
CA MET A 10 4.40 -14.17 -6.69
C MET A 10 4.73 -14.02 -5.20
N TYR A 11 6.01 -13.94 -4.82
CA TYR A 11 6.41 -13.77 -3.43
C TYR A 11 6.00 -12.40 -2.86
N VAL A 12 6.19 -11.32 -3.62
CA VAL A 12 5.76 -9.97 -3.22
C VAL A 12 4.24 -9.91 -3.08
N CYS A 13 3.50 -10.56 -3.97
CA CYS A 13 2.05 -10.71 -3.87
C CYS A 13 1.65 -11.32 -2.53
N VAL A 14 2.26 -12.44 -2.14
CA VAL A 14 2.00 -13.10 -0.84
C VAL A 14 2.29 -12.15 0.33
N CYS A 15 3.40 -11.41 0.29
CA CYS A 15 3.73 -10.45 1.35
C CYS A 15 2.69 -9.31 1.46
N VAL A 16 2.26 -8.75 0.33
CA VAL A 16 1.22 -7.69 0.33
C VAL A 16 -0.10 -8.25 0.84
N CYS A 17 -0.48 -9.45 0.44
CA CYS A 17 -1.70 -10.13 0.92
C CYS A 17 -1.64 -10.39 2.43
N MET A 18 -0.48 -10.77 2.97
CA MET A 18 -0.30 -10.91 4.42
C MET A 18 -0.49 -9.56 5.12
N CYS A 19 0.07 -8.47 4.59
CA CYS A 19 -0.13 -7.13 5.14
C CYS A 19 -1.61 -6.74 5.11
N VAL A 20 -2.30 -6.91 3.98
CA VAL A 20 -3.74 -6.65 3.87
C VAL A 20 -4.52 -7.44 4.93
N SER A 21 -4.22 -8.73 5.11
CA SER A 21 -4.88 -9.57 6.11
C SER A 21 -4.66 -9.08 7.54
N VAL A 22 -3.45 -8.60 7.85
CA VAL A 22 -3.10 -8.03 9.16
C VAL A 22 -3.86 -6.72 9.40
N PHE A 23 -3.88 -5.81 8.43
CA PHE A 23 -4.62 -4.54 8.52
C PHE A 23 -6.11 -4.76 8.77
N VAL A 24 -6.67 -5.80 8.16
CA VAL A 24 -8.10 -6.15 8.26
C VAL A 24 -8.45 -6.78 9.61
N CYS A 25 -7.51 -7.41 10.32
CA CYS A 25 -7.77 -8.10 11.61
C CYS A 25 -7.87 -7.16 12.83
N MET A 26 -7.67 -5.85 12.68
CA MET A 26 -7.71 -4.90 13.79
C MET A 26 -9.15 -4.45 14.11
N ASN A 27 -9.85 -5.18 14.96
CA ASN A 27 -11.21 -4.81 15.43
C ASN A 27 -11.15 -4.00 16.70
N VAL A 28 -11.67 -2.75 16.74
CA VAL A 28 -11.92 -2.01 18.01
C VAL A 28 -12.89 -0.80 17.89
N CYS A 29 -13.43 -0.32 19.00
CA CYS A 29 -14.46 0.64 19.36
C CYS A 29 -14.44 2.09 18.75
N LEU A 30 -15.53 2.87 18.87
CA LEU A 30 -15.98 4.04 18.08
C LEU A 30 -14.98 5.23 17.89
N PHE A 31 -14.22 5.62 18.89
CA PHE A 31 -13.17 6.64 18.75
C PHE A 31 -11.89 6.05 18.12
N VAL A 32 -11.71 4.80 18.34
CA VAL A 32 -10.78 3.90 17.70
C VAL A 32 -11.14 3.72 16.20
N CYS A 33 -12.33 4.08 15.80
CA CYS A 33 -12.78 3.97 14.42
C CYS A 33 -11.98 4.83 13.42
N LEU A 34 -11.50 6.00 13.80
CA LEU A 34 -10.54 6.73 12.96
C LEU A 34 -9.26 5.91 12.78
N LEU A 35 -8.83 5.19 13.82
CA LEU A 35 -7.65 4.32 13.82
C LEU A 35 -7.91 2.95 13.18
N VAL A 36 -9.16 2.50 13.07
CA VAL A 36 -9.55 1.24 12.41
C VAL A 36 -9.96 1.45 10.96
N CYS A 37 -10.61 2.57 10.63
CA CYS A 37 -10.80 2.98 9.24
C CYS A 37 -9.47 3.18 8.51
N CYS A 38 -8.46 3.72 9.18
CA CYS A 38 -7.17 3.96 8.59
C CYS A 38 -6.49 2.67 8.11
N PRO A 39 -6.31 1.60 8.93
CA PRO A 39 -5.77 0.34 8.46
C PRO A 39 -6.59 -0.32 7.36
N SER A 40 -7.91 -0.33 7.43
CA SER A 40 -8.76 -0.91 6.38
C SER A 40 -8.69 -0.11 5.07
N ALA A 41 -8.56 1.21 5.13
CA ALA A 41 -8.32 2.06 3.98
C ALA A 41 -6.95 1.75 3.34
N TYR A 42 -5.89 1.60 4.14
CA TYR A 42 -4.59 1.17 3.62
C TYR A 42 -4.62 -0.24 3.06
N ALA A 43 -5.39 -1.17 3.67
CA ALA A 43 -5.60 -2.50 3.10
C ALA A 43 -6.21 -2.43 1.70
N GLU A 44 -7.21 -1.59 1.50
CA GLU A 44 -7.84 -1.41 0.19
C GLU A 44 -6.91 -0.71 -0.82
N THR A 45 -6.14 0.29 -0.38
CA THR A 45 -5.11 0.94 -1.22
C THR A 45 -4.00 -0.04 -1.65
N LEU A 46 -3.59 -0.96 -0.75
CA LEU A 46 -2.64 -2.03 -1.09
C LEU A 46 -3.21 -3.03 -2.10
N ILE A 47 -4.53 -3.25 -2.11
CA ILE A 47 -5.19 -4.06 -3.15
C ILE A 47 -5.11 -3.35 -4.51
N ASP A 48 -5.24 -2.02 -4.54
CA ASP A 48 -5.06 -1.25 -5.79
C ASP A 48 -3.60 -1.33 -6.28
N ASP A 49 -2.60 -1.34 -5.38
CA ASP A 49 -1.21 -1.64 -5.75
C ASP A 49 -1.04 -3.06 -6.31
N LEU A 50 -1.77 -4.07 -5.79
CA LEU A 50 -1.74 -5.44 -6.32
C LEU A 50 -2.22 -5.55 -7.77
N LEU A 51 -3.15 -4.70 -8.22
CA LEU A 51 -3.57 -4.64 -9.63
C LEU A 51 -2.40 -4.28 -10.55
N LEU A 52 -1.52 -3.39 -10.12
CA LEU A 52 -0.31 -3.05 -10.87
C LEU A 52 0.67 -4.22 -10.91
N LEU A 53 0.79 -4.98 -9.81
CA LEU A 53 1.62 -6.18 -9.76
C LEU A 53 1.07 -7.29 -10.67
N ASP A 54 -0.24 -7.51 -10.71
CA ASP A 54 -0.88 -8.46 -11.60
C ASP A 54 -0.64 -8.10 -13.08
N ALA A 55 -0.73 -6.83 -13.44
CA ALA A 55 -0.39 -6.36 -14.78
C ALA A 55 1.08 -6.59 -15.13
N ALA A 56 1.99 -6.35 -14.16
CA ALA A 56 3.43 -6.64 -14.32
C ALA A 56 3.68 -8.14 -14.50
N PHE A 57 2.99 -8.98 -13.71
CA PHE A 57 3.08 -10.43 -13.83
C PHE A 57 2.60 -10.93 -15.20
N LYS A 58 1.45 -10.46 -15.70
CA LYS A 58 0.94 -10.79 -17.04
C LYS A 58 1.89 -10.37 -18.15
N THR A 59 2.59 -9.24 -17.97
CA THR A 59 3.62 -8.78 -18.90
C THR A 59 4.86 -9.69 -18.87
N ALA A 60 5.23 -10.21 -17.70
CA ALA A 60 6.36 -11.10 -17.52
C ALA A 60 6.08 -12.56 -17.94
N ASP A 61 4.83 -13.00 -17.92
CA ASP A 61 4.44 -14.39 -18.19
C ASP A 61 4.35 -14.70 -19.71
N GLN A 62 5.38 -14.27 -20.45
CA GLN A 62 5.54 -14.49 -21.88
C GLN A 62 6.96 -14.97 -22.17
N SER A 63 7.13 -16.18 -22.72
CA SER A 63 8.43 -16.74 -23.08
C SER A 63 9.06 -15.98 -24.26
N PRO A 64 10.24 -15.36 -24.11
CA PRO A 64 10.98 -14.75 -25.22
C PRO A 64 11.95 -15.72 -25.87
N LEU A 65 12.11 -16.94 -25.34
CA LEU A 65 13.18 -17.87 -25.73
C LEU A 65 13.04 -18.31 -27.18
N GLY A 66 14.18 -18.64 -27.80
CA GLY A 66 14.28 -19.04 -29.19
C GLY A 66 14.16 -17.91 -30.22
N SER A 67 14.17 -16.64 -29.77
CA SER A 67 14.17 -15.46 -30.66
C SER A 67 15.54 -15.18 -31.33
N ALA A 68 16.58 -15.91 -30.96
CA ALA A 68 17.98 -15.64 -31.30
C ALA A 68 18.34 -14.16 -31.00
N ALA A 69 19.08 -13.50 -31.87
CA ALA A 69 19.42 -12.08 -31.70
C ALA A 69 18.30 -11.12 -32.14
N GLY A 70 17.06 -11.61 -32.24
CA GLY A 70 15.88 -10.81 -32.61
C GLY A 70 15.32 -11.09 -33.99
N PHE A 71 15.99 -11.92 -34.79
CA PHE A 71 15.55 -12.22 -36.16
C PHE A 71 15.21 -13.71 -36.38
N GLY A 72 15.16 -14.48 -35.28
CA GLY A 72 14.94 -15.92 -35.35
C GLY A 72 16.19 -16.69 -35.71
N SER A 73 16.03 -17.97 -36.08
CA SER A 73 17.11 -18.89 -36.42
C SER A 73 16.70 -19.75 -37.59
N SER A 74 17.69 -20.17 -38.43
CA SER A 74 17.50 -21.19 -39.45
C SER A 74 17.40 -22.62 -38.88
N PHE A 75 17.71 -22.82 -37.61
CA PHE A 75 17.46 -24.09 -36.91
C PHE A 75 15.97 -24.33 -36.69
N PRO A 76 15.47 -25.56 -36.79
CA PRO A 76 14.07 -25.92 -36.54
C PRO A 76 13.77 -25.88 -35.01
N ILE A 77 13.71 -24.70 -34.44
CA ILE A 77 13.46 -24.48 -33.00
C ILE A 77 11.96 -24.53 -32.73
N ASP A 78 11.51 -25.39 -31.80
CA ASP A 78 10.18 -25.38 -31.30
C ASP A 78 10.08 -24.45 -30.06
N ARG A 79 9.58 -23.25 -30.28
CA ARG A 79 9.40 -22.23 -29.24
C ARG A 79 8.21 -22.51 -28.33
N ASN A 80 7.20 -23.28 -28.80
CA ASN A 80 6.09 -23.71 -27.97
C ASN A 80 6.54 -24.74 -26.95
N PHE A 81 7.31 -25.75 -27.39
CA PHE A 81 7.93 -26.71 -26.48
C PHE A 81 8.71 -25.99 -25.36
N THR A 82 9.58 -25.06 -25.70
CA THR A 82 10.34 -24.30 -24.70
C THR A 82 9.45 -23.49 -23.77
N LYS A 83 8.38 -22.86 -24.29
CA LYS A 83 7.40 -22.11 -23.50
C LYS A 83 6.72 -23.05 -22.47
N ASP A 84 6.30 -24.24 -22.89
CA ASP A 84 5.56 -25.19 -22.05
C ASP A 84 6.47 -25.80 -20.98
N GLU A 85 7.68 -26.24 -21.34
CA GLU A 85 8.68 -26.73 -20.38
C GLU A 85 9.05 -25.70 -19.30
N MET A 86 9.14 -24.42 -19.70
CA MET A 86 9.42 -23.32 -18.80
C MET A 86 8.15 -22.79 -18.08
N LYS A 87 6.98 -23.41 -18.33
CA LYS A 87 5.68 -23.08 -17.71
C LYS A 87 5.27 -21.62 -17.90
N PHE A 88 5.59 -21.01 -19.05
CA PHE A 88 5.02 -19.71 -19.40
C PHE A 88 3.61 -19.90 -19.99
N LYS A 89 2.70 -19.04 -19.62
CA LYS A 89 1.33 -19.03 -20.16
C LYS A 89 1.31 -18.61 -21.64
N HIS A 90 2.16 -17.67 -22.01
CA HIS A 90 2.19 -17.08 -23.35
C HIS A 90 3.55 -17.14 -24.00
N LEU A 91 3.59 -17.01 -25.34
CA LEU A 91 4.79 -16.86 -26.12
C LEU A 91 4.89 -15.40 -26.61
N LYS A 92 6.06 -14.78 -26.50
CA LYS A 92 6.38 -13.56 -27.23
C LYS A 92 6.62 -13.94 -28.69
N VAL A 93 5.58 -13.87 -29.52
CA VAL A 93 5.56 -14.48 -30.85
C VAL A 93 6.64 -13.91 -31.77
N ASN A 94 6.70 -12.59 -31.92
CA ASN A 94 7.66 -11.96 -32.80
C ASN A 94 9.06 -11.94 -32.19
N SER A 95 10.07 -12.48 -32.91
CA SER A 95 11.45 -12.57 -32.45
C SER A 95 12.08 -11.20 -32.15
N LEU A 96 11.81 -10.19 -32.98
CA LEU A 96 12.34 -8.84 -32.73
C LEU A 96 11.63 -8.19 -31.54
N ALA A 97 10.33 -8.42 -31.35
CA ALA A 97 9.60 -7.95 -30.18
C ALA A 97 10.18 -8.49 -28.87
N SER A 98 10.76 -9.69 -28.87
CA SER A 98 11.45 -10.25 -27.71
C SER A 98 12.69 -9.44 -27.29
N GLN A 99 13.30 -8.71 -28.22
CA GLN A 99 14.46 -7.85 -27.95
C GLN A 99 14.04 -6.42 -27.62
N ILE A 100 13.20 -5.78 -28.44
CA ILE A 100 12.79 -4.38 -28.24
C ILE A 100 11.88 -4.19 -27.02
N SER A 101 11.24 -5.27 -26.54
CA SER A 101 10.41 -5.21 -25.32
C SER A 101 11.23 -5.41 -24.03
N ARG A 102 12.54 -5.56 -24.11
CA ARG A 102 13.39 -5.56 -22.90
C ARG A 102 13.25 -4.22 -22.18
N GLY A 103 13.27 -4.27 -20.88
CA GLY A 103 12.96 -3.12 -20.03
C GLY A 103 11.46 -2.93 -19.73
N LYS A 104 10.52 -3.52 -20.51
CA LYS A 104 9.08 -3.38 -20.24
C LYS A 104 8.64 -4.10 -18.98
N ILE A 105 9.20 -5.27 -18.70
CA ILE A 105 8.91 -6.03 -17.48
C ILE A 105 9.41 -5.25 -16.27
N GLU A 106 10.68 -4.82 -16.35
CA GLU A 106 11.34 -4.03 -15.31
C GLU A 106 10.58 -2.71 -15.05
N LYS A 107 10.11 -2.04 -16.12
CA LYS A 107 9.23 -0.86 -15.99
C LYS A 107 7.92 -1.20 -15.28
N SER A 108 7.24 -2.25 -15.70
CA SER A 108 5.96 -2.63 -15.09
C SER A 108 6.12 -2.93 -13.60
N ILE A 109 7.16 -3.66 -13.20
CA ILE A 109 7.48 -3.94 -11.81
C ILE A 109 7.85 -2.63 -11.07
N SER A 110 8.60 -1.73 -11.70
CA SER A 110 9.00 -0.46 -11.08
C SER A 110 7.80 0.49 -10.84
N PHE A 111 6.79 0.46 -11.68
CA PHE A 111 5.53 1.19 -11.45
C PHE A 111 4.81 0.68 -10.21
N PHE A 112 4.72 -0.64 -10.07
CA PHE A 112 4.18 -1.25 -8.86
C PHE A 112 4.98 -0.84 -7.61
N ILE A 113 6.31 -0.98 -7.64
CA ILE A 113 7.19 -0.62 -6.51
C ILE A 113 7.07 0.88 -6.16
N ASN A 114 6.93 1.75 -7.15
CA ASN A 114 6.71 3.18 -6.97
C ASN A 114 5.39 3.45 -6.22
N SER A 115 4.29 2.89 -6.70
CA SER A 115 2.96 3.03 -6.07
C SER A 115 2.96 2.50 -4.64
N LEU A 116 3.43 1.28 -4.45
CA LEU A 116 3.54 0.65 -3.13
C LEU A 116 4.43 1.47 -2.18
N GLY A 117 5.57 1.99 -2.67
CA GLY A 117 6.46 2.86 -1.90
C GLY A 117 5.77 4.13 -1.42
N SER A 118 4.90 4.71 -2.23
CA SER A 118 4.07 5.87 -1.87
C SER A 118 3.06 5.51 -0.77
N THR A 119 2.32 4.41 -0.95
CA THR A 119 1.34 3.89 0.03
C THR A 119 2.01 3.63 1.38
N ILE A 120 3.16 2.94 1.39
CA ILE A 120 3.93 2.64 2.60
C ILE A 120 4.44 3.91 3.27
N SER A 121 4.98 4.87 2.51
CA SER A 121 5.50 6.13 3.06
C SER A 121 4.40 6.92 3.75
N LYS A 122 3.23 6.99 3.14
CA LYS A 122 2.06 7.67 3.71
C LYS A 122 1.59 7.00 4.99
N PHE A 123 1.47 5.67 4.98
CA PHE A 123 1.13 4.89 6.17
C PHE A 123 2.11 5.13 7.32
N CYS A 124 3.41 5.08 7.06
CA CYS A 124 4.43 5.32 8.08
C CYS A 124 4.39 6.76 8.61
N MET A 125 4.05 7.73 7.76
CA MET A 125 3.87 9.12 8.20
C MET A 125 2.71 9.25 9.17
N ASP A 126 1.57 8.60 8.89
CA ASP A 126 0.42 8.59 9.79
C ASP A 126 0.76 7.93 11.13
N ILE A 127 1.49 6.80 11.11
CA ILE A 127 1.97 6.15 12.34
C ILE A 127 2.86 7.10 13.18
N CYS A 128 3.82 7.78 12.55
CA CYS A 128 4.70 8.73 13.23
C CYS A 128 3.89 9.87 13.85
N LEU A 129 2.90 10.40 13.11
CA LEU A 129 2.02 11.46 13.58
C LEU A 129 1.18 10.99 14.79
N TYR A 130 0.56 9.81 14.69
CA TYR A 130 -0.32 9.27 15.73
C TYR A 130 0.43 8.85 17.00
N MET A 131 1.72 8.55 16.90
CA MET A 131 2.58 8.34 18.07
C MET A 131 3.04 9.65 18.73
N GLY A 132 2.98 10.78 18.01
CA GLY A 132 3.39 12.08 18.52
C GLY A 132 2.68 12.44 19.82
N GLN A 133 3.35 13.14 20.71
CA GLN A 133 2.86 13.48 22.06
C GLN A 133 1.52 14.24 22.03
N ASP A 134 1.30 15.09 21.04
CA ASP A 134 0.08 15.89 20.91
C ASP A 134 -1.14 15.05 20.53
N PHE A 135 -0.94 13.97 19.77
CA PHE A 135 -2.00 13.05 19.36
C PHE A 135 -2.09 11.88 20.34
N SER A 136 -0.99 11.19 20.57
CA SER A 136 -0.91 10.01 21.45
C SER A 136 -2.01 8.96 21.20
N PHE A 137 -2.37 8.78 19.92
CA PHE A 137 -3.44 7.86 19.53
C PHE A 137 -3.04 6.41 19.66
N ILE A 138 -1.76 6.13 19.35
CA ILE A 138 -1.19 4.80 19.35
C ILE A 138 0.16 4.78 20.08
N SER A 139 0.57 3.58 20.48
CA SER A 139 1.90 3.31 21.01
C SER A 139 2.37 1.92 20.58
N PHE A 140 3.67 1.68 20.69
CA PHE A 140 4.28 0.38 20.48
C PHE A 140 4.98 -0.09 21.77
N PRO A 141 5.26 -1.40 21.90
CA PRO A 141 6.13 -1.94 22.93
C PRO A 141 7.53 -1.31 22.87
N ASP A 142 8.21 -1.25 24.01
CA ASP A 142 9.51 -0.58 24.13
C ASP A 142 10.61 -1.15 23.22
N ASN A 143 10.55 -2.44 22.92
CA ASN A 143 11.49 -3.09 22.00
C ASN A 143 11.27 -2.74 20.52
N LEU A 144 10.25 -1.95 20.18
CA LEU A 144 9.97 -1.44 18.83
C LEU A 144 10.10 0.09 18.74
N THR A 145 10.56 0.73 19.80
CA THR A 145 10.79 2.17 19.86
C THR A 145 12.19 2.42 20.41
N THR A 146 12.78 3.53 20.03
CA THR A 146 14.04 3.94 20.62
C THR A 146 13.82 5.04 21.64
N GLY A 147 14.61 4.98 22.72
CA GLY A 147 14.65 6.01 23.75
C GLY A 147 15.46 7.23 23.31
N SER A 148 15.49 8.23 24.16
CA SER A 148 16.41 9.36 24.05
C SER A 148 17.51 9.25 25.09
N SER A 149 18.75 9.59 24.72
CA SER A 149 19.88 9.68 25.67
C SER A 149 19.72 10.82 26.70
N ILE A 150 18.83 11.78 26.42
CA ILE A 150 18.61 12.98 27.21
C ILE A 150 17.27 12.97 27.95
N MET A 151 16.22 12.43 27.28
CA MET A 151 14.85 12.41 27.80
C MET A 151 14.37 10.96 28.01
N PRO A 152 14.43 10.42 29.23
CA PRO A 152 14.19 8.99 29.50
C PRO A 152 12.73 8.54 29.21
N HIS A 153 11.78 9.48 29.13
CA HIS A 153 10.38 9.21 28.83
C HIS A 153 10.05 9.23 27.32
N LYS A 154 10.98 9.70 26.48
CA LYS A 154 10.76 9.84 25.05
C LYS A 154 10.85 8.49 24.36
N LYS A 155 9.83 8.17 23.54
CA LYS A 155 9.77 6.99 22.66
C LYS A 155 9.65 7.46 21.22
N ASN A 156 10.63 7.11 20.39
CA ASN A 156 10.67 7.53 18.98
C ASN A 156 10.19 6.40 18.08
N PRO A 157 9.47 6.71 17.00
CA PRO A 157 9.02 5.74 15.99
C PRO A 157 10.09 5.47 14.92
N ASP A 158 11.37 5.35 15.30
CA ASP A 158 12.51 5.29 14.37
C ASP A 158 12.33 4.25 13.28
N LEU A 159 11.76 3.09 13.63
CA LEU A 159 11.47 2.04 12.67
C LEU A 159 10.59 2.54 11.52
N PHE A 160 9.52 3.27 11.84
CA PHE A 160 8.60 3.81 10.83
C PHE A 160 9.19 5.00 10.08
N GLU A 161 10.08 5.77 10.71
CA GLU A 161 10.83 6.83 10.03
C GLU A 161 11.76 6.26 8.97
N ILE A 162 12.47 5.17 9.29
CA ILE A 162 13.35 4.46 8.34
C ILE A 162 12.53 3.83 7.21
N ILE A 163 11.41 3.15 7.54
CA ILE A 163 10.54 2.55 6.52
C ILE A 163 9.96 3.62 5.62
N ARG A 164 9.54 4.77 6.14
CA ARG A 164 9.08 5.92 5.37
C ARG A 164 10.13 6.39 4.38
N ALA A 165 11.37 6.58 4.83
CA ALA A 165 12.48 6.99 3.97
C ALA A 165 12.80 5.95 2.89
N LYS A 166 12.80 4.65 3.24
CA LYS A 166 12.94 3.55 2.27
C LYS A 166 11.81 3.56 1.24
N GLY A 167 10.56 3.73 1.67
CA GLY A 167 9.40 3.84 0.76
C GLY A 167 9.52 5.03 -0.20
N MET A 168 10.01 6.17 0.25
CA MET A 168 10.30 7.32 -0.63
C MET A 168 11.40 6.99 -1.63
N LYS A 169 12.45 6.29 -1.21
CA LYS A 169 13.54 5.83 -2.08
C LYS A 169 13.05 4.84 -3.14
N LEU A 170 12.12 3.94 -2.80
CA LEU A 170 11.51 3.01 -3.75
C LEU A 170 10.83 3.73 -4.92
N GLN A 171 10.30 4.94 -4.72
CA GLN A 171 9.64 5.71 -5.76
C GLN A 171 10.61 6.17 -6.88
N SER A 172 11.90 6.30 -6.60
CA SER A 172 12.90 6.74 -7.61
C SER A 172 13.19 5.66 -8.66
N VAL A 173 12.93 4.38 -8.37
CA VAL A 173 13.30 3.26 -9.25
C VAL A 173 12.64 3.34 -10.63
N ASN A 174 11.39 3.83 -10.68
CA ASN A 174 10.68 3.99 -11.94
C ASN A 174 11.34 5.02 -12.86
N ILE A 175 11.87 6.10 -12.31
CA ILE A 175 12.59 7.13 -13.06
C ILE A 175 13.88 6.56 -13.64
N GLU A 176 14.70 5.89 -12.81
CA GLU A 176 15.95 5.27 -13.22
C GLU A 176 15.76 4.27 -14.37
N ILE A 177 14.84 3.31 -14.20
CA ILE A 177 14.57 2.29 -15.22
C ILE A 177 14.00 2.92 -16.50
N SER A 178 13.16 3.95 -16.38
CA SER A 178 12.60 4.64 -17.54
C SER A 178 13.66 5.36 -18.35
N LEU A 179 14.62 6.03 -17.70
CA LEU A 179 15.70 6.74 -18.36
C LEU A 179 16.64 5.77 -19.08
N VAL A 180 17.12 4.72 -18.40
CA VAL A 180 18.06 3.74 -18.99
C VAL A 180 17.43 2.96 -20.14
N SER A 181 16.14 2.67 -20.07
CA SER A 181 15.44 1.89 -21.12
C SER A 181 14.89 2.72 -22.26
N SER A 182 15.01 4.04 -22.22
CA SER A 182 14.61 4.94 -23.31
C SER A 182 15.75 5.15 -24.29
N SER A 183 15.40 5.62 -25.49
CA SER A 183 16.38 6.07 -26.50
C SER A 183 17.33 5.01 -27.03
N LEU A 184 16.99 3.71 -26.90
CA LEU A 184 17.76 2.62 -27.46
C LEU A 184 17.16 2.18 -28.81
N PRO A 185 17.97 1.94 -29.86
CA PRO A 185 17.46 1.42 -31.11
C PRO A 185 16.95 -0.02 -30.96
N SER A 186 16.21 -0.51 -31.95
CA SER A 186 15.72 -1.89 -31.96
C SER A 186 16.89 -2.89 -31.96
N GLY A 187 16.83 -3.87 -31.04
CA GLY A 187 17.83 -4.92 -30.95
C GLY A 187 18.26 -5.24 -29.52
N TYR A 188 19.40 -5.93 -29.41
CA TYR A 188 20.00 -6.33 -28.14
C TYR A 188 21.02 -5.27 -27.68
N HIS A 189 20.82 -4.75 -26.44
CA HIS A 189 21.70 -3.76 -25.81
C HIS A 189 22.14 -4.20 -24.43
N ARG A 190 23.39 -3.88 -24.07
CA ARG A 190 23.96 -4.21 -22.76
C ARG A 190 23.51 -3.25 -21.65
N ASP A 191 22.96 -2.11 -21.98
CA ASP A 191 22.40 -1.12 -21.06
C ASP A 191 21.43 -1.75 -20.05
N PHE A 192 20.66 -2.73 -20.50
CA PHE A 192 19.73 -3.47 -19.63
C PHE A 192 20.41 -4.28 -18.51
N GLN A 193 21.73 -4.46 -18.55
CA GLN A 193 22.46 -5.13 -17.45
C GLN A 193 22.51 -4.25 -16.21
N ILE A 194 22.50 -2.93 -16.36
CA ILE A 194 22.50 -1.96 -15.27
C ILE A 194 21.18 -2.05 -14.49
N ILE A 195 20.06 -2.03 -15.18
CA ILE A 195 18.73 -2.04 -14.52
C ILE A 195 18.39 -3.37 -13.85
N ASN A 196 19.03 -4.48 -14.27
CA ASN A 196 18.81 -5.79 -13.64
C ASN A 196 19.20 -5.78 -12.16
N LYS A 197 20.34 -5.17 -11.82
CA LYS A 197 20.75 -5.05 -10.41
C LYS A 197 19.81 -4.16 -9.65
N THR A 198 19.50 -2.99 -10.20
CA THR A 198 18.60 -2.03 -9.57
C THR A 198 17.26 -2.65 -9.24
N ILE A 199 16.61 -3.33 -10.20
CA ILE A 199 15.27 -3.90 -9.96
C ILE A 199 15.30 -5.03 -8.93
N ILE A 200 16.31 -5.89 -8.95
CA ILE A 200 16.46 -6.98 -7.98
C ILE A 200 16.66 -6.43 -6.58
N ASP A 201 17.58 -5.48 -6.40
CA ASP A 201 17.83 -4.86 -5.09
C ASP A 201 16.57 -4.18 -4.54
N ARG A 202 15.77 -3.51 -5.40
CA ARG A 202 14.51 -2.86 -4.96
C ARG A 202 13.42 -3.85 -4.62
N ILE A 203 13.35 -4.98 -5.30
CA ILE A 203 12.44 -6.05 -4.95
C ILE A 203 12.76 -6.64 -3.58
N GLU A 204 14.03 -6.93 -3.32
CA GLU A 204 14.46 -7.46 -2.01
C GLU A 204 14.20 -6.42 -0.90
N GLU A 205 14.52 -5.14 -1.11
CA GLU A 205 14.22 -4.07 -0.17
C GLU A 205 12.69 -3.95 0.09
N THR A 206 11.88 -4.10 -0.94
CA THR A 206 10.40 -4.10 -0.82
C THR A 206 9.92 -5.26 0.05
N LYS A 207 10.45 -6.46 -0.16
CA LYS A 207 10.13 -7.66 0.65
C LYS A 207 10.51 -7.46 2.13
N GLU A 208 11.69 -6.93 2.39
CA GLU A 208 12.13 -6.61 3.75
C GLU A 208 11.17 -5.65 4.45
N ILE A 209 10.81 -4.56 3.78
CA ILE A 209 9.86 -3.55 4.29
C ILE A 209 8.51 -4.20 4.64
N LEU A 210 7.95 -4.96 3.72
CA LEU A 210 6.66 -5.62 3.92
C LEU A 210 6.70 -6.62 5.07
N ASN A 211 7.75 -7.42 5.17
CA ASN A 211 7.94 -8.36 6.27
C ASN A 211 8.00 -7.65 7.63
N VAL A 212 8.72 -6.54 7.71
CA VAL A 212 8.79 -5.75 8.95
C VAL A 212 7.42 -5.19 9.31
N ILE A 213 6.71 -4.57 8.37
CA ILE A 213 5.37 -4.01 8.56
C ILE A 213 4.40 -5.09 9.06
N CYS A 214 4.34 -6.25 8.41
CA CYS A 214 3.48 -7.36 8.82
C CYS A 214 3.75 -7.86 10.24
N ASN A 215 5.01 -7.83 10.68
CA ASN A 215 5.39 -8.27 12.03
C ASN A 215 5.14 -7.22 13.11
N VAL A 216 5.09 -5.95 12.75
CA VAL A 216 5.02 -4.84 13.72
C VAL A 216 3.61 -4.31 13.90
N ILE A 217 2.79 -4.24 12.85
CA ILE A 217 1.41 -3.73 12.92
C ILE A 217 0.56 -4.44 13.99
N PRO A 218 0.59 -5.78 14.15
CA PRO A 218 -0.21 -6.45 15.18
C PRO A 218 0.14 -6.05 16.61
N LYS A 219 1.28 -5.37 16.82
CA LYS A 219 1.77 -4.94 18.13
C LYS A 219 1.37 -3.51 18.48
N ILE A 220 0.62 -2.84 17.63
CA ILE A 220 0.07 -1.51 17.89
C ILE A 220 -0.86 -1.57 19.11
N LYS A 221 -0.64 -0.66 20.05
CA LYS A 221 -1.51 -0.44 21.20
C LYS A 221 -2.27 0.86 20.99
N ILE A 222 -3.60 0.80 21.07
CA ILE A 222 -4.48 1.94 20.90
C ILE A 222 -4.77 2.58 22.25
N ASN A 223 -4.74 3.90 22.31
CA ASN A 223 -5.06 4.66 23.51
C ASN A 223 -6.59 4.83 23.65
N LYS A 224 -7.23 4.01 24.46
CA LYS A 224 -8.68 4.05 24.72
C LYS A 224 -9.15 5.27 25.51
N LYS A 225 -8.25 6.02 26.15
CA LYS A 225 -8.62 7.20 26.98
C LYS A 225 -8.95 8.44 26.16
N LEU A 226 -8.76 8.41 24.85
CA LEU A 226 -9.01 9.56 23.95
C LEU A 226 -10.49 9.96 23.90
N GLU A 227 -11.41 9.01 24.06
CA GLU A 227 -12.86 9.26 24.09
C GLU A 227 -13.29 10.21 25.19
N LEU A 228 -12.51 10.29 26.26
CA LEU A 228 -12.79 11.12 27.46
C LEU A 228 -12.14 12.51 27.35
N ASN A 229 -11.39 12.79 26.30
CA ASN A 229 -10.65 14.05 26.16
C ASN A 229 -11.51 15.11 25.46
N ASP A 230 -11.82 16.18 26.19
CA ASP A 230 -12.64 17.30 25.70
C ASP A 230 -12.03 18.01 24.49
N LYS A 231 -10.70 17.89 24.28
CA LYS A 231 -10.00 18.38 23.08
C LYS A 231 -10.66 17.90 21.78
N TYR A 232 -11.28 16.71 21.79
CA TYR A 232 -11.90 16.11 20.62
C TYR A 232 -13.45 16.25 20.60
N ALA A 233 -14.04 17.03 21.52
CA ALA A 233 -15.49 17.18 21.57
C ALA A 233 -16.09 17.66 20.24
N TYR A 234 -15.42 18.60 19.57
CA TYR A 234 -15.92 19.15 18.31
C TYR A 234 -15.82 18.21 17.10
N THR A 235 -15.12 17.09 17.19
CA THR A 235 -15.11 16.08 16.12
C THR A 235 -16.48 15.47 15.90
N PHE A 236 -17.36 15.54 16.90
CA PHE A 236 -18.74 15.04 16.84
C PHE A 236 -19.77 16.08 16.36
N SER A 237 -19.34 17.30 16.02
CA SER A 237 -20.25 18.39 15.63
C SER A 237 -21.10 18.03 14.41
N VAL A 238 -20.56 17.28 13.46
CA VAL A 238 -21.31 16.80 12.29
C VAL A 238 -22.42 15.83 12.68
N ASN A 239 -22.23 15.02 13.73
CA ASN A 239 -23.27 14.12 14.24
C ASN A 239 -24.46 14.91 14.79
N ASN A 240 -24.17 15.97 15.56
CA ASN A 240 -25.19 16.87 16.06
C ASN A 240 -25.94 17.56 14.92
N LEU A 241 -25.24 18.03 13.91
CA LEU A 241 -25.82 18.65 12.72
C LEU A 241 -26.74 17.69 11.97
N ASN A 242 -26.25 16.50 11.67
CA ASN A 242 -27.01 15.46 10.95
C ASN A 242 -28.27 15.06 11.75
N LYS A 243 -28.18 14.96 13.06
CA LYS A 243 -29.34 14.65 13.92
C LYS A 243 -30.41 15.73 13.80
N LYS A 244 -30.05 17.02 13.91
CA LYS A 244 -31.01 18.13 13.74
C LYS A 244 -31.68 18.10 12.35
N VAL A 245 -30.93 17.77 11.30
CA VAL A 245 -31.48 17.64 9.93
C VAL A 245 -32.43 16.45 9.81
N GLN A 246 -32.09 15.31 10.39
CA GLN A 246 -32.96 14.13 10.41
C GLN A 246 -34.25 14.38 11.20
N ASP A 247 -34.21 15.24 12.23
CA ASP A 247 -35.35 15.67 13.02
C ASP A 247 -36.21 16.74 12.31
N GLY A 248 -35.89 17.11 11.03
CA GLY A 248 -36.71 17.97 10.19
C GLY A 248 -36.24 19.43 10.08
N THR A 249 -35.12 19.81 10.71
CA THR A 249 -34.58 21.16 10.60
C THR A 249 -33.84 21.30 9.23
N SER A 250 -33.96 22.47 8.57
CA SER A 250 -33.16 22.70 7.36
C SER A 250 -31.66 22.64 7.68
N PHE A 251 -30.84 22.19 6.74
CA PHE A 251 -29.38 22.10 6.95
C PHE A 251 -28.79 23.46 7.37
N ARG A 252 -29.26 24.53 6.75
CA ARG A 252 -28.78 25.89 7.03
C ARG A 252 -29.12 26.33 8.46
N ASP A 253 -30.35 26.11 8.90
CA ASP A 253 -30.78 26.48 10.24
C ASP A 253 -30.10 25.62 11.30
N ALA A 254 -30.02 24.31 11.07
CA ALA A 254 -29.29 23.38 11.93
C ALA A 254 -27.80 23.77 12.10
N TYR A 255 -27.17 24.25 11.01
CA TYR A 255 -25.79 24.74 11.05
C TYR A 255 -25.66 26.02 11.88
N LEU A 256 -26.58 26.98 11.69
CA LEU A 256 -26.56 28.26 12.41
C LEU A 256 -26.82 28.05 13.90
N ASP A 257 -27.76 27.19 14.25
CA ASP A 257 -28.05 26.82 15.62
C ASP A 257 -26.86 26.17 16.30
N LEU A 258 -26.23 25.18 15.61
CA LEU A 258 -25.06 24.51 16.15
C LEU A 258 -23.88 25.47 16.34
N LYS A 259 -23.67 26.38 15.39
CA LYS A 259 -22.65 27.44 15.50
C LYS A 259 -22.91 28.34 16.71
N LYS A 260 -24.17 28.67 16.96
CA LYS A 260 -24.57 29.46 18.13
C LYS A 260 -24.28 28.70 19.43
N ASP A 261 -24.71 27.42 19.53
CA ASP A 261 -24.45 26.55 20.68
C ASP A 261 -22.94 26.46 21.00
N ILE A 262 -22.10 26.34 19.96
CA ILE A 262 -20.63 26.29 20.13
C ILE A 262 -20.10 27.62 20.68
N ASN A 263 -20.53 28.76 20.11
CA ASN A 263 -20.05 30.08 20.52
C ASN A 263 -20.49 30.46 21.94
N GLU A 264 -21.65 30.00 22.36
CA GLU A 264 -22.21 30.24 23.70
C GLU A 264 -21.73 29.22 24.74
N GLY A 265 -20.93 28.21 24.34
CA GLY A 265 -20.46 27.15 25.23
C GLY A 265 -21.54 26.12 25.62
N ASN A 266 -22.67 26.10 24.95
CA ASN A 266 -23.79 25.20 25.19
C ASN A 266 -23.70 23.87 24.45
N TYR A 267 -22.65 23.71 23.62
CA TYR A 267 -22.43 22.53 22.78
C TYR A 267 -22.23 21.26 23.61
N LYS A 268 -22.98 20.22 23.29
CA LYS A 268 -22.82 18.87 23.86
C LYS A 268 -22.60 17.88 22.71
N PRO A 269 -21.47 17.14 22.70
CA PRO A 269 -21.16 16.24 21.60
C PRO A 269 -22.09 15.02 21.59
N LEU A 270 -22.69 14.72 20.44
CA LEU A 270 -23.43 13.47 20.20
C LEU A 270 -22.42 12.38 19.81
N LYS A 271 -22.04 11.55 20.80
CA LYS A 271 -21.03 10.50 20.61
C LYS A 271 -21.60 9.21 20.02
N ASP A 272 -22.88 8.92 20.26
CA ASP A 272 -23.55 7.65 19.93
C ASP A 272 -24.33 7.74 18.60
N ALA A 273 -23.72 8.33 17.56
CA ALA A 273 -24.33 8.36 16.24
C ALA A 273 -24.12 7.03 15.51
N GLU A 274 -25.15 6.52 14.84
CA GLU A 274 -25.07 5.32 14.03
C GLU A 274 -24.47 5.62 12.64
N TYR A 275 -23.52 4.78 12.24
CA TYR A 275 -22.90 4.81 10.93
C TYR A 275 -23.15 3.46 10.23
N SER A 276 -24.20 3.38 9.40
CA SER A 276 -24.69 2.10 8.84
C SER A 276 -24.25 1.84 7.40
N HIS A 277 -23.90 2.88 6.63
CA HIS A 277 -23.54 2.70 5.22
C HIS A 277 -22.21 1.94 5.05
N ILE A 278 -22.07 1.25 3.91
CA ILE A 278 -20.89 0.48 3.55
C ILE A 278 -19.63 1.37 3.59
N GLY A 279 -18.57 0.88 4.24
CA GLY A 279 -17.31 1.58 4.38
C GLY A 279 -17.27 2.64 5.48
N SER A 280 -18.39 2.87 6.19
CA SER A 280 -18.43 3.78 7.33
C SER A 280 -17.83 3.16 8.60
N ILE A 281 -17.58 4.02 9.58
CA ILE A 281 -17.00 3.66 10.88
C ILE A 281 -17.77 2.53 11.58
N GLY A 282 -19.10 2.50 11.49
CA GLY A 282 -19.95 1.44 12.07
C GLY A 282 -20.10 0.21 11.18
N ASN A 283 -19.68 0.30 9.90
CA ASN A 283 -19.80 -0.78 8.91
C ASN A 283 -18.61 -0.78 7.94
N LEU A 284 -17.45 -1.16 8.40
CA LEU A 284 -16.20 -1.17 7.61
C LEU A 284 -16.23 -2.13 6.42
N SER A 285 -17.19 -3.06 6.39
CA SER A 285 -17.35 -4.05 5.31
C SER A 285 -16.05 -4.81 4.99
N ILE A 286 -15.31 -5.19 6.02
CA ILE A 286 -13.99 -5.83 5.95
C ILE A 286 -14.02 -7.10 5.08
N ASP A 287 -15.12 -7.85 5.12
CA ASP A 287 -15.25 -9.07 4.32
C ASP A 287 -15.24 -8.78 2.81
N LYS A 288 -15.83 -7.65 2.38
CA LYS A 288 -15.75 -7.21 0.98
C LYS A 288 -14.32 -6.86 0.55
N ILE A 289 -13.54 -6.24 1.44
CA ILE A 289 -12.12 -5.95 1.18
C ILE A 289 -11.34 -7.27 1.03
N ARG A 290 -11.61 -8.27 1.89
CA ARG A 290 -11.01 -9.61 1.78
C ARG A 290 -11.40 -10.33 0.48
N GLU A 291 -12.66 -10.25 0.08
CA GLU A 291 -13.14 -10.82 -1.19
C GLU A 291 -12.45 -10.18 -2.38
N LYS A 292 -12.34 -8.83 -2.41
CA LYS A 292 -11.61 -8.08 -3.43
C LYS A 292 -10.14 -8.54 -3.52
N MET A 293 -9.48 -8.76 -2.39
CA MET A 293 -8.11 -9.28 -2.36
C MET A 293 -8.03 -10.72 -2.92
N LYS A 294 -8.91 -11.61 -2.46
CA LYS A 294 -8.90 -13.02 -2.91
C LYS A 294 -9.10 -13.14 -4.42
N SER A 295 -10.01 -12.37 -5.00
CA SER A 295 -10.26 -12.39 -6.45
C SER A 295 -9.05 -11.97 -7.32
N LEU A 296 -7.99 -11.41 -6.74
CA LEU A 296 -6.76 -11.05 -7.45
C LEU A 296 -5.66 -12.11 -7.31
N ILE A 297 -5.81 -13.06 -6.36
CA ILE A 297 -4.79 -14.06 -6.05
C ILE A 297 -5.13 -15.39 -6.71
N ASP A 298 -6.43 -15.71 -6.84
CA ASP A 298 -6.96 -16.89 -7.52
C ASP A 298 -6.85 -16.73 -9.06
#